data_25d71ba50506a3710cb6e5e4bd3c7f86
#
_entry.id   25d71ba50506a3710cb6e5e4bd3c7f86
#
_cell.length_a   1.000
_cell.length_b   1.000
_cell.length_c   1.000
_cell.angle_alpha   90.00
_cell.angle_beta   90.00
_cell.angle_gamma   90.00
#
_symmetry.space_group_name_H-M   'P 1'
#
loop_
_entity.id
_entity.type
_entity.pdbx_description
1 polymer ?
#
loop_
_entity_poly.entity_id
_entity_poly.type
_entity_poly.pdbx_seq_one_letter_code
_entity_poly.pdbx_strand_id
1 'polypeptide(L)'
;MSVSIQDFGKSTSGQTVKLATLKNDFIEVQLLSYAAIIHRIIVKDRKGNPVDVVLGYDTAADYELNTDSMGAAVGRFANRIAGAQFPLYEEIVHITPNQNGNCLHSGLHGFSHSMFDVELT
;
A
#
# COMPACT_ATOMS: atom_id res chain seq x y z
N MET A 1 13.49 19.81 5.73
CA MET A 1 12.80 18.53 5.54
C MET A 1 13.33 17.57 6.59
N SER A 2 12.44 16.85 7.27
CA SER A 2 12.80 15.80 8.22
C SER A 2 12.23 14.47 7.74
N VAL A 3 12.95 13.37 8.05
CA VAL A 3 12.51 12.00 7.78
C VAL A 3 12.72 11.19 9.04
N SER A 4 11.76 10.35 9.40
CA SER A 4 11.86 9.44 10.53
C SER A 4 11.21 8.10 10.23
N ILE A 5 11.69 7.04 10.87
CA ILE A 5 11.09 5.71 10.82
C ILE A 5 10.81 5.26 12.25
N GLN A 6 9.63 4.72 12.48
CA GLN A 6 9.22 4.14 13.77
C GLN A 6 8.35 2.90 13.56
N ASP A 7 8.11 2.16 14.63
CA ASP A 7 7.19 1.03 14.59
C ASP A 7 5.74 1.54 14.58
N PHE A 8 4.95 1.02 13.64
CA PHE A 8 3.51 1.31 13.54
C PHE A 8 2.67 0.25 14.26
N GLY A 9 3.16 -0.97 14.28
CA GLY A 9 2.48 -2.11 14.86
C GLY A 9 2.98 -3.41 14.25
N LYS A 10 2.21 -4.46 14.45
CA LYS A 10 2.52 -5.78 13.90
C LYS A 10 1.43 -6.24 12.94
N SER A 11 1.87 -6.91 11.89
CA SER A 11 1.00 -7.68 11.00
C SER A 11 0.36 -8.85 11.74
N THR A 12 -0.64 -9.49 11.14
CA THR A 12 -1.25 -10.72 11.67
C THR A 12 -0.25 -11.88 11.76
N SER A 13 0.77 -11.88 10.90
CA SER A 13 1.89 -12.84 10.93
C SER A 13 2.97 -12.49 11.98
N GLY A 14 2.81 -11.38 12.73
CA GLY A 14 3.76 -10.93 13.76
C GLY A 14 4.94 -10.12 13.23
N GLN A 15 5.03 -9.84 11.95
CA GLN A 15 6.05 -8.95 11.38
C GLN A 15 5.82 -7.50 11.80
N THR A 16 6.88 -6.78 12.12
CA THR A 16 6.79 -5.36 12.46
C THR A 16 6.56 -4.52 11.20
N VAL A 17 5.47 -3.77 11.20
CA VAL A 17 5.19 -2.76 10.17
C VAL A 17 5.85 -1.46 10.59
N LYS A 18 6.65 -0.87 9.70
CA LYS A 18 7.32 0.42 9.91
C LYS A 18 6.47 1.55 9.35
N LEU A 19 6.52 2.69 10.02
CA LEU A 19 5.95 3.96 9.58
C LEU A 19 7.11 4.91 9.26
N ALA A 20 7.23 5.27 7.99
CA ALA A 20 8.13 6.31 7.55
C ALA A 20 7.37 7.64 7.45
N THR A 21 7.87 8.69 8.11
CA THR A 21 7.29 10.04 8.07
C THR A 21 8.26 10.97 7.37
N LEU A 22 7.79 11.61 6.31
CA LEU A 22 8.49 12.66 5.57
C LEU A 22 7.75 13.97 5.80
N LYS A 23 8.46 15.00 6.28
CA LYS A 23 7.83 16.27 6.66
C LYS A 23 8.65 17.47 6.25
N ASN A 24 7.96 18.49 5.76
CA ASN A 24 8.49 19.85 5.59
C ASN A 24 7.47 20.88 6.13
N ASP A 25 7.68 22.16 5.84
CA ASP A 25 6.84 23.26 6.36
C ASP A 25 5.41 23.26 5.78
N PHE A 26 5.17 22.52 4.69
CA PHE A 26 3.93 22.56 3.93
C PHE A 26 3.13 21.25 4.01
N ILE A 27 3.82 20.12 4.08
CA ILE A 27 3.21 18.78 3.96
C ILE A 27 3.92 17.78 4.87
N GLU A 28 3.14 16.85 5.41
CA GLU A 28 3.63 15.64 6.05
C GLU A 28 3.03 14.43 5.31
N VAL A 29 3.89 13.48 4.92
CA VAL A 29 3.50 12.23 4.29
C VAL A 29 3.94 11.08 5.17
N GLN A 30 3.03 10.16 5.43
CA GLN A 30 3.27 8.94 6.22
C GLN A 30 3.06 7.71 5.34
N LEU A 31 4.08 6.84 5.31
CA LEU A 31 4.10 5.61 4.51
C LEU A 31 4.32 4.41 5.41
N LEU A 32 3.63 3.31 5.13
CA LEU A 32 3.84 2.03 5.83
C LEU A 32 4.72 1.09 5.00
N SER A 33 5.52 0.26 5.68
CA SER A 33 6.28 -0.81 5.04
C SER A 33 5.37 -1.94 4.51
N TYR A 34 4.19 -2.14 5.06
CA TYR A 34 3.20 -3.06 4.49
C TYR A 34 2.55 -2.42 3.27
N ALA A 35 2.62 -3.13 2.14
CA ALA A 35 2.03 -2.73 0.85
C ALA A 35 2.45 -1.33 0.35
N ALA A 36 3.54 -0.75 0.89
CA ALA A 36 3.97 0.63 0.65
C ALA A 36 2.81 1.63 0.73
N ILE A 37 1.95 1.46 1.74
CA ILE A 37 0.70 2.21 1.90
C ILE A 37 0.99 3.69 2.16
N ILE A 38 0.31 4.57 1.44
CA ILE A 38 0.15 5.96 1.84
C ILE A 38 -0.86 5.98 2.99
N HIS A 39 -0.34 6.11 4.23
CA HIS A 39 -1.13 6.10 5.45
C HIS A 39 -1.80 7.44 5.71
N ARG A 40 -1.04 8.53 5.61
CA ARG A 40 -1.54 9.91 5.79
C ARG A 40 -0.84 10.88 4.87
N ILE A 41 -1.58 11.89 4.44
CA ILE A 41 -1.04 13.12 3.84
C ILE A 41 -1.68 14.29 4.57
N ILE A 42 -0.89 14.99 5.35
CA ILE A 42 -1.33 16.11 6.16
C ILE A 42 -0.90 17.41 5.50
N VAL A 43 -1.87 18.25 5.18
CA VAL A 43 -1.68 19.58 4.59
C VAL A 43 -2.39 20.64 5.43
N LYS A 44 -2.09 21.92 5.23
CA LYS A 44 -2.81 23.00 5.89
C LYS A 44 -4.06 23.41 5.11
N ASP A 45 -5.17 23.56 5.80
CA ASP A 45 -6.38 24.16 5.24
C ASP A 45 -6.22 25.67 5.02
N ARG A 46 -7.27 26.33 4.51
CA ARG A 46 -7.27 27.81 4.27
C ARG A 46 -7.08 28.64 5.55
N LYS A 47 -7.29 28.04 6.72
CA LYS A 47 -7.14 28.68 8.05
C LYS A 47 -5.80 28.32 8.70
N GLY A 48 -4.98 27.49 8.05
CA GLY A 48 -3.70 27.03 8.56
C GLY A 48 -3.78 25.80 9.47
N ASN A 49 -4.94 25.16 9.64
CA ASN A 49 -5.08 23.96 10.45
C ASN A 49 -4.59 22.72 9.68
N PRO A 50 -3.92 21.76 10.34
CA PRO A 50 -3.54 20.50 9.71
C PRO A 50 -4.79 19.65 9.41
N VAL A 51 -4.88 19.11 8.20
CA VAL A 51 -5.93 18.22 7.73
C VAL A 51 -5.31 17.04 7.03
N ASP A 52 -5.70 15.83 7.41
CA ASP A 52 -5.39 14.62 6.68
C ASP A 52 -6.34 14.50 5.48
N VAL A 53 -5.78 14.36 4.29
CA VAL A 53 -6.54 14.33 3.02
C VAL A 53 -6.58 12.94 2.40
N VAL A 54 -6.18 11.90 3.16
CA VAL A 54 -6.18 10.51 2.71
C VAL A 54 -7.07 9.67 3.62
N LEU A 55 -7.76 8.70 3.05
CA LEU A 55 -8.47 7.68 3.81
C LEU A 55 -7.51 6.55 4.19
N GLY A 56 -7.65 6.03 5.40
CA GLY A 56 -6.82 4.93 5.91
C GLY A 56 -7.41 4.29 7.15
N TYR A 57 -6.64 3.38 7.73
CA TYR A 57 -6.98 2.65 8.95
C TYR A 57 -5.97 2.98 10.06
N ASP A 58 -6.35 2.73 11.31
CA ASP A 58 -5.52 3.08 12.45
C ASP A 58 -4.51 1.99 12.84
N THR A 59 -4.71 0.75 12.39
CA THR A 59 -3.85 -0.38 12.76
C THR A 59 -3.31 -1.15 11.55
N ALA A 60 -2.17 -1.80 11.74
CA ALA A 60 -1.58 -2.67 10.72
C ALA A 60 -2.51 -3.83 10.34
N ALA A 61 -3.22 -4.41 11.33
CA ALA A 61 -4.16 -5.49 11.11
C ALA A 61 -5.35 -5.07 10.24
N ASP A 62 -5.87 -3.85 10.43
CA ASP A 62 -6.97 -3.34 9.61
C ASP A 62 -6.54 -3.15 8.15
N TYR A 63 -5.28 -2.74 7.92
CA TYR A 63 -4.73 -2.66 6.56
C TYR A 63 -4.58 -4.03 5.90
N GLU A 64 -4.26 -5.09 6.63
CA GLU A 64 -4.23 -6.46 6.07
C GLU A 64 -5.62 -6.96 5.69
N LEU A 65 -6.66 -6.54 6.39
CA LEU A 65 -8.06 -6.83 6.08
C LEU A 65 -8.62 -5.94 4.96
N ASN A 66 -7.83 -4.96 4.49
CA ASN A 66 -8.21 -4.01 3.45
C ASN A 66 -8.39 -4.70 2.09
N THR A 67 -9.61 -5.11 1.78
CA THR A 67 -9.96 -5.73 0.49
C THR A 67 -9.93 -4.77 -0.70
N ASP A 68 -9.97 -3.47 -0.42
CA ASP A 68 -10.07 -2.40 -1.43
C ASP A 68 -8.70 -1.83 -1.84
N SER A 69 -7.61 -2.36 -1.27
CA SER A 69 -6.23 -1.88 -1.49
C SER A 69 -6.05 -0.38 -1.23
N MET A 70 -6.80 0.17 -0.26
CA MET A 70 -6.80 1.58 0.09
C MET A 70 -5.39 2.06 0.48
N GLY A 71 -4.88 3.05 -0.25
CA GLY A 71 -3.55 3.59 -0.05
C GLY A 71 -2.39 2.70 -0.51
N ALA A 72 -2.66 1.45 -0.89
CA ALA A 72 -1.63 0.45 -1.19
C ALA A 72 -1.00 0.64 -2.58
N ALA A 73 0.28 0.29 -2.69
CA ALA A 73 0.92 0.10 -3.98
C ALA A 73 0.34 -1.13 -4.69
N VAL A 74 -0.09 -0.95 -5.93
CA VAL A 74 -0.67 -2.02 -6.74
C VAL A 74 0.31 -2.43 -7.84
N GLY A 75 0.60 -3.72 -7.92
CA GLY A 75 1.53 -4.29 -8.90
C GLY A 75 1.74 -5.79 -8.68
N ARG A 76 2.42 -6.46 -9.66
CA ARG A 76 2.98 -5.90 -10.93
C ARG A 76 1.92 -5.50 -11.95
N PHE A 77 0.71 -6.13 -11.89
CA PHE A 77 -0.41 -5.83 -12.78
C PHE A 77 -1.46 -5.03 -12.00
N ALA A 78 -1.91 -3.93 -12.56
CA ALA A 78 -3.01 -3.16 -12.00
C ALA A 78 -4.32 -3.52 -12.68
N ASN A 79 -5.43 -3.37 -11.95
CA ASN A 79 -6.78 -3.69 -12.41
C ASN A 79 -6.93 -5.18 -12.82
N ARG A 80 -7.80 -5.50 -13.76
CA ARG A 80 -8.24 -6.87 -14.05
C ARG A 80 -7.61 -7.44 -15.30
N ILE A 81 -7.22 -8.73 -15.18
CA ILE A 81 -6.87 -9.57 -16.32
C ILE A 81 -7.93 -10.68 -16.41
N ALA A 82 -8.70 -10.67 -17.48
CA ALA A 82 -9.79 -11.61 -17.70
C ALA A 82 -9.28 -13.05 -17.78
N GLY A 83 -9.97 -13.98 -17.11
CA GLY A 83 -9.58 -15.38 -17.07
C GLY A 83 -8.23 -15.65 -16.40
N ALA A 84 -7.65 -14.65 -15.72
CA ALA A 84 -6.35 -14.73 -15.06
C ALA A 84 -5.23 -15.28 -15.96
N GLN A 85 -5.24 -14.90 -17.24
CA GLN A 85 -4.23 -15.31 -18.21
C GLN A 85 -4.07 -14.27 -19.31
N PHE A 86 -2.89 -14.26 -19.94
CA PHE A 86 -2.60 -13.39 -21.09
C PHE A 86 -1.50 -14.00 -21.96
N PRO A 87 -1.51 -13.71 -23.27
CA PRO A 87 -0.43 -14.12 -24.15
C PRO A 87 0.82 -13.25 -23.90
N LEU A 88 1.97 -13.89 -23.84
CA LEU A 88 3.27 -13.24 -23.81
C LEU A 88 4.20 -13.99 -24.76
N TYR A 89 4.59 -13.34 -25.86
CA TYR A 89 5.28 -13.99 -26.98
C TYR A 89 4.49 -15.19 -27.51
N GLU A 90 5.07 -16.39 -27.49
CA GLU A 90 4.44 -17.63 -27.96
C GLU A 90 3.78 -18.46 -26.86
N GLU A 91 3.78 -17.94 -25.61
CA GLU A 91 3.27 -18.64 -24.43
C GLU A 91 2.02 -17.96 -23.87
N ILE A 92 1.20 -18.73 -23.17
CA ILE A 92 0.11 -18.20 -22.32
C ILE A 92 0.61 -18.18 -20.88
N VAL A 93 0.72 -16.98 -20.32
CA VAL A 93 1.05 -16.80 -18.91
C VAL A 93 -0.23 -16.93 -18.08
N HIS A 94 -0.20 -17.83 -17.10
CA HIS A 94 -1.26 -18.00 -16.11
C HIS A 94 -0.88 -17.31 -14.82
N ILE A 95 -1.81 -16.56 -14.23
CA ILE A 95 -1.66 -15.84 -12.97
C ILE A 95 -2.77 -16.26 -12.01
N THR A 96 -2.61 -15.97 -10.73
CA THR A 96 -3.56 -16.41 -9.72
C THR A 96 -4.88 -15.63 -9.81
N PRO A 97 -6.02 -16.30 -10.04
CA PRO A 97 -7.31 -15.65 -9.97
C PRO A 97 -7.68 -15.33 -8.52
N ASN A 98 -8.26 -14.16 -8.27
CA ASN A 98 -8.72 -13.74 -6.96
C ASN A 98 -10.09 -13.06 -6.96
N GLN A 99 -10.68 -12.87 -8.16
CA GLN A 99 -12.00 -12.25 -8.28
C GLN A 99 -12.80 -12.88 -9.44
N ASN A 100 -13.74 -13.78 -9.11
CA ASN A 100 -14.66 -14.40 -10.08
C ASN A 100 -13.95 -15.00 -11.32
N GLY A 101 -12.83 -15.69 -11.10
CA GLY A 101 -12.02 -16.30 -12.16
C GLY A 101 -11.07 -15.32 -12.89
N ASN A 102 -11.09 -14.04 -12.55
CA ASN A 102 -10.17 -13.02 -13.06
C ASN A 102 -9.05 -12.73 -12.04
N CYS A 103 -7.94 -12.22 -12.52
CA CYS A 103 -6.91 -11.66 -11.66
C CYS A 103 -7.15 -10.16 -11.47
N LEU A 104 -7.32 -9.72 -10.23
CA LEU A 104 -7.38 -8.32 -9.84
C LEU A 104 -6.11 -7.95 -9.06
N HIS A 105 -5.44 -6.88 -9.48
CA HIS A 105 -4.30 -6.29 -8.78
C HIS A 105 -3.18 -7.28 -8.44
N SER A 106 -2.83 -8.15 -9.40
CA SER A 106 -1.81 -9.21 -9.28
C SER A 106 -2.16 -10.36 -8.35
N GLY A 107 -3.43 -10.49 -7.95
CA GLY A 107 -3.90 -11.60 -7.11
C GLY A 107 -3.43 -11.48 -5.66
N LEU A 108 -3.39 -12.61 -4.96
CA LEU A 108 -3.12 -12.66 -3.51
C LEU A 108 -1.67 -12.38 -3.11
N HIS A 109 -0.74 -12.38 -4.08
CA HIS A 109 0.70 -12.17 -3.86
C HIS A 109 1.22 -10.91 -4.52
N GLY A 110 0.33 -9.97 -4.84
CA GLY A 110 0.69 -8.66 -5.39
C GLY A 110 1.32 -7.73 -4.35
N PHE A 111 1.77 -6.56 -4.80
CA PHE A 111 2.41 -5.55 -3.94
C PHE A 111 1.51 -5.07 -2.81
N SER A 112 0.19 -5.06 -3.02
CA SER A 112 -0.80 -4.70 -2.01
C SER A 112 -0.89 -5.68 -0.82
N HIS A 113 -0.17 -6.81 -0.88
CA HIS A 113 -0.07 -7.80 0.19
C HIS A 113 1.39 -8.11 0.58
N SER A 114 2.32 -7.26 0.17
CA SER A 114 3.75 -7.49 0.38
C SER A 114 4.34 -6.56 1.44
N MET A 115 5.32 -7.06 2.18
CA MET A 115 6.14 -6.22 3.06
C MET A 115 7.29 -5.62 2.25
N PHE A 116 7.54 -4.34 2.41
CA PHE A 116 8.64 -3.59 1.80
C PHE A 116 9.68 -3.23 2.85
N ASP A 117 10.93 -3.24 2.45
CA ASP A 117 12.01 -2.68 3.25
C ASP A 117 11.96 -1.14 3.18
N VAL A 118 12.27 -0.49 4.31
CA VAL A 118 12.29 0.97 4.41
C VAL A 118 13.65 1.39 4.91
N GLU A 119 14.36 2.14 4.07
CA GLU A 119 15.70 2.65 4.36
C GLU A 119 15.75 4.17 4.22
N LEU A 120 16.54 4.82 5.07
CA LEU A 120 16.91 6.23 4.94
C LEU A 120 18.24 6.31 4.21
N THR A 121 18.27 7.04 3.10
CA THR A 121 19.48 7.30 2.30
C THR A 121 19.84 8.78 2.30
#